data_b2f7253f93833e5ff17aadfed5faad56
#
_entry.id   b2f7253f93833e5ff17aadfed5faad56
#
_cell.length_a   1.000
_cell.length_b   1.000
_cell.length_c   1.000
_cell.angle_alpha   90.00
_cell.angle_beta   90.00
_cell.angle_gamma   90.00
#
_symmetry.space_group_name_H-M   'P 1'
#
loop_
_entity.id
_entity.type
_entity.pdbx_description
1 polymer ?
#
loop_
_entity_poly.entity_id
_entity_poly.type
_entity_poly.pdbx_seq_one_letter_code
_entity_poly.pdbx_strand_id
1 'polypeptide(L)'
;MILASLARYYSRLAAENDEMGNPKVPPYGFSEEKIGWILVLDKEGRLKTAVPNLTADKKPQPKLMSVPRPEKRTSGIKPNFLWDKTAYALGVEANKNKAEAKENPFTSSEKTFDAFKQYHLDLLQNSDDEGLQALCRFLKNWQPAHFATENLPAEMLDANIAFSLEKPTALIHKREAAQSLWAGCLKSDEALEGCA
;
A
#
# COMPACT_ATOMS: atom_id res chain seq x y z
N MET A 1 0.60 -15.97 33.73
CA MET A 1 1.92 -16.47 33.27
C MET A 1 2.03 -16.67 31.75
N ILE A 2 1.06 -17.30 31.07
CA ILE A 2 1.11 -17.58 29.62
C ILE A 2 1.27 -16.31 28.77
N LEU A 3 0.47 -15.27 29.03
CA LEU A 3 0.54 -14.01 28.28
C LEU A 3 1.90 -13.31 28.38
N ALA A 4 2.51 -13.29 29.58
CA ALA A 4 3.83 -12.72 29.76
C ALA A 4 4.94 -13.52 29.05
N SER A 5 4.79 -14.84 28.96
CA SER A 5 5.72 -15.71 28.22
C SER A 5 5.56 -15.52 26.71
N LEU A 6 4.33 -15.39 26.20
CA LEU A 6 4.05 -15.09 24.81
C LEU A 6 4.58 -13.71 24.41
N ALA A 7 4.38 -12.69 25.25
CA ALA A 7 4.91 -11.35 25.00
C ALA A 7 6.44 -11.35 24.92
N ARG A 8 7.13 -12.04 25.84
CA ARG A 8 8.60 -12.20 25.79
C ARG A 8 9.07 -12.97 24.55
N TYR A 9 8.34 -14.02 24.19
CA TYR A 9 8.65 -14.80 22.98
C TYR A 9 8.51 -13.93 21.72
N TYR A 10 7.40 -13.18 21.60
CA TYR A 10 7.19 -12.24 20.52
C TYR A 10 8.27 -11.16 20.45
N SER A 11 8.60 -10.53 21.59
CA SER A 11 9.67 -9.51 21.65
C SER A 11 11.03 -10.07 21.21
N ARG A 12 11.33 -11.33 21.54
CA ARG A 12 12.55 -11.99 21.09
C ARG A 12 12.55 -12.20 19.58
N LEU A 13 11.47 -12.74 19.01
CA LEU A 13 11.35 -12.93 17.55
C LEU A 13 11.38 -11.62 16.78
N ALA A 14 10.80 -10.55 17.33
CA ALA A 14 10.83 -9.22 16.73
C ALA A 14 12.24 -8.59 16.74
N ALA A 15 13.10 -9.02 17.67
CA ALA A 15 14.50 -8.59 17.71
C ALA A 15 15.44 -9.47 16.87
N GLU A 16 14.97 -10.64 16.41
CA GLU A 16 15.73 -11.53 15.55
C GLU A 16 15.45 -11.24 14.08
N ASN A 17 16.50 -11.20 13.27
CA ASN A 17 16.38 -11.07 11.82
C ASN A 17 16.52 -12.43 11.13
N ASP A 18 15.93 -12.54 9.94
CA ASP A 18 16.15 -13.65 9.03
C ASP A 18 17.53 -13.53 8.34
N GLU A 19 17.87 -14.48 7.47
CA GLU A 19 19.13 -14.50 6.72
C GLU A 19 19.27 -13.29 5.76
N MET A 20 18.17 -12.60 5.44
CA MET A 20 18.15 -11.40 4.59
C MET A 20 18.14 -10.10 5.39
N GLY A 21 18.20 -10.18 6.74
CA GLY A 21 18.21 -9.01 7.62
C GLY A 21 16.83 -8.43 7.93
N ASN A 22 15.73 -9.10 7.58
CA ASN A 22 14.38 -8.67 7.95
C ASN A 22 13.99 -9.25 9.32
N PRO A 23 13.19 -8.55 10.14
CA PRO A 23 12.67 -9.10 11.37
C PRO A 23 11.88 -10.41 11.11
N LYS A 24 12.09 -11.45 11.92
CA LYS A 24 11.40 -12.75 11.78
C LYS A 24 9.88 -12.66 11.97
N VAL A 25 9.41 -11.62 12.63
CA VAL A 25 7.99 -11.28 12.72
C VAL A 25 7.80 -9.81 12.33
N PRO A 26 6.75 -9.47 11.59
CA PRO A 26 6.45 -8.08 11.28
C PRO A 26 6.30 -7.25 12.55
N PRO A 27 6.70 -5.98 12.56
CA PRO A 27 6.43 -5.07 13.66
C PRO A 27 4.93 -5.00 13.94
N TYR A 28 4.56 -4.65 15.19
CA TYR A 28 3.15 -4.48 15.55
C TYR A 28 2.45 -3.53 14.59
N GLY A 29 1.26 -3.92 14.13
CA GLY A 29 0.50 -3.17 13.13
C GLY A 29 0.94 -3.36 11.68
N PHE A 30 1.92 -4.24 11.41
CA PHE A 30 2.35 -4.61 10.07
C PHE A 30 2.02 -6.08 9.77
N SER A 31 1.93 -6.42 8.50
CA SER A 31 1.77 -7.80 8.01
C SER A 31 2.56 -8.01 6.73
N GLU A 32 2.86 -9.28 6.45
CA GLU A 32 3.47 -9.71 5.18
C GLU A 32 2.40 -9.90 4.13
N GLU A 33 2.37 -8.99 3.14
CA GLU A 33 1.38 -9.00 2.06
C GLU A 33 2.05 -9.16 0.70
N LYS A 34 1.33 -9.79 -0.23
CA LYS A 34 1.79 -9.94 -1.61
C LYS A 34 1.64 -8.61 -2.35
N ILE A 35 2.74 -7.89 -2.56
CA ILE A 35 2.78 -6.65 -3.33
C ILE A 35 3.38 -6.93 -4.70
N GLY A 36 2.58 -6.78 -5.76
CA GLY A 36 2.99 -7.09 -7.13
C GLY A 36 3.75 -5.97 -7.81
N TRP A 37 3.47 -4.71 -7.46
CA TRP A 37 4.04 -3.56 -8.13
C TRP A 37 4.39 -2.44 -7.15
N ILE A 38 5.40 -1.64 -7.53
CA ILE A 38 5.81 -0.44 -6.82
C ILE A 38 5.71 0.73 -7.78
N LEU A 39 4.88 1.73 -7.45
CA LEU A 39 4.81 2.99 -8.16
C LEU A 39 5.89 3.94 -7.63
N VAL A 40 6.77 4.36 -8.50
CA VAL A 40 7.85 5.31 -8.18
C VAL A 40 7.39 6.72 -8.52
N LEU A 41 7.36 7.58 -7.52
CA LEU A 41 6.95 8.98 -7.65
C LEU A 41 8.17 9.90 -7.51
N ASP A 42 8.18 11.02 -8.25
CA ASP A 42 9.08 12.12 -7.93
C ASP A 42 8.52 12.98 -6.77
N LYS A 43 9.30 13.96 -6.31
CA LYS A 43 8.90 14.86 -5.21
C LYS A 43 7.67 15.71 -5.53
N GLU A 44 7.41 15.97 -6.79
CA GLU A 44 6.25 16.68 -7.30
C GLU A 44 5.00 15.80 -7.39
N GLY A 45 5.12 14.51 -7.07
CA GLY A 45 4.03 13.53 -7.13
C GLY A 45 3.71 13.04 -8.54
N ARG A 46 4.63 13.20 -9.50
CA ARG A 46 4.45 12.64 -10.85
C ARG A 46 4.91 11.19 -10.86
N LEU A 47 4.14 10.33 -11.52
CA LEU A 47 4.53 8.95 -11.75
C LEU A 47 5.75 8.89 -12.68
N LYS A 48 6.82 8.25 -12.25
CA LYS A 48 8.04 8.05 -13.05
C LYS A 48 8.06 6.69 -13.71
N THR A 49 7.69 5.66 -12.96
CA THR A 49 7.67 4.29 -13.46
C THR A 49 6.87 3.39 -12.53
N ALA A 50 6.37 2.27 -13.05
CA ALA A 50 5.84 1.15 -12.30
C ALA A 50 6.85 0.00 -12.35
N VAL A 51 7.36 -0.42 -11.21
CA VAL A 51 8.36 -1.47 -11.09
C VAL A 51 7.69 -2.77 -10.62
N PRO A 52 7.81 -3.88 -11.37
CA PRO A 52 7.28 -5.17 -10.93
C PRO A 52 8.06 -5.67 -9.70
N ASN A 53 7.34 -6.10 -8.68
CA ASN A 53 7.89 -6.70 -7.48
C ASN A 53 7.57 -8.20 -7.46
N LEU A 54 8.15 -8.93 -8.41
CA LEU A 54 7.87 -10.33 -8.67
C LEU A 54 9.07 -11.22 -8.38
N THR A 55 8.81 -12.49 -8.07
CA THR A 55 9.86 -13.51 -7.94
C THR A 55 10.53 -13.78 -9.28
N ALA A 56 11.77 -14.30 -9.26
CA ALA A 56 12.52 -14.61 -10.46
C ALA A 56 12.19 -16.00 -11.05
N ASP A 57 11.10 -16.63 -10.65
CA ASP A 57 10.69 -17.97 -11.04
C ASP A 57 10.15 -18.02 -12.47
N LYS A 58 10.03 -19.23 -13.04
CA LYS A 58 9.38 -19.46 -14.34
C LYS A 58 7.93 -18.98 -14.39
N LYS A 59 7.26 -18.90 -13.24
CA LYS A 59 5.93 -18.32 -13.06
C LYS A 59 6.04 -17.24 -11.98
N PRO A 60 6.40 -16.01 -12.37
CA PRO A 60 6.60 -14.92 -11.42
C PRO A 60 5.38 -14.70 -10.53
N GLN A 61 5.62 -14.59 -9.23
CA GLN A 61 4.58 -14.31 -8.23
C GLN A 61 4.91 -13.00 -7.49
N PRO A 62 3.90 -12.26 -7.03
CA PRO A 62 4.12 -11.09 -6.17
C PRO A 62 4.95 -11.49 -4.94
N LYS A 63 6.02 -10.71 -4.66
CA LYS A 63 6.84 -10.91 -3.46
C LYS A 63 6.08 -10.46 -2.22
N LEU A 64 6.37 -11.14 -1.11
CA LEU A 64 5.94 -10.68 0.21
C LEU A 64 6.69 -9.40 0.58
N MET A 65 5.95 -8.47 1.19
CA MET A 65 6.48 -7.20 1.68
C MET A 65 5.78 -6.86 2.99
N SER A 66 6.58 -6.46 3.98
CA SER A 66 6.05 -5.95 5.23
C SER A 66 5.44 -4.56 5.00
N VAL A 67 4.12 -4.47 5.15
CA VAL A 67 3.32 -3.25 4.95
C VAL A 67 2.39 -3.04 6.14
N PRO A 68 1.84 -1.84 6.34
CA PRO A 68 0.77 -1.63 7.32
C PRO A 68 -0.33 -2.67 7.15
N ARG A 69 -0.78 -3.28 8.25
CA ARG A 69 -1.79 -4.36 8.20
C ARG A 69 -3.05 -3.90 7.45
N PRO A 70 -3.65 -4.76 6.62
CA PRO A 70 -4.83 -4.38 5.86
C PRO A 70 -6.05 -4.20 6.77
N GLU A 71 -6.95 -3.32 6.36
CA GLU A 71 -8.26 -3.15 6.96
C GLU A 71 -9.15 -4.37 6.73
N LYS A 72 -9.93 -4.74 7.75
CA LYS A 72 -10.95 -5.79 7.61
C LYS A 72 -12.12 -5.27 6.78
N ARG A 73 -12.27 -5.77 5.56
CA ARG A 73 -13.31 -5.37 4.60
C ARG A 73 -14.53 -6.30 4.66
N THR A 74 -15.19 -6.36 5.81
CA THR A 74 -16.44 -7.12 5.96
C THR A 74 -17.65 -6.37 5.39
N SER A 75 -17.61 -5.04 5.40
CA SER A 75 -18.63 -4.16 4.83
C SER A 75 -18.01 -2.80 4.47
N GLY A 76 -18.52 -2.21 3.39
CA GLY A 76 -18.12 -0.87 2.95
C GLY A 76 -16.74 -0.80 2.26
N ILE A 77 -16.38 0.40 1.85
CA ILE A 77 -15.13 0.72 1.19
C ILE A 77 -14.15 1.20 2.26
N LYS A 78 -13.09 0.42 2.51
CA LYS A 78 -12.06 0.73 3.51
C LYS A 78 -10.67 0.66 2.85
N PRO A 79 -9.99 1.79 2.63
CA PRO A 79 -8.64 1.82 2.09
C PRO A 79 -7.61 1.26 3.08
N ASN A 80 -6.56 0.60 2.56
CA ASN A 80 -5.38 0.30 3.35
C ASN A 80 -4.46 1.53 3.41
N PHE A 81 -3.64 1.63 4.44
CA PHE A 81 -2.71 2.74 4.61
C PHE A 81 -1.46 2.58 3.74
N LEU A 82 -1.26 3.49 2.79
CA LEU A 82 -0.10 3.63 1.89
C LEU A 82 0.14 2.48 0.90
N TRP A 83 -0.82 1.58 0.75
CA TRP A 83 -0.81 0.52 -0.26
C TRP A 83 -2.23 -0.02 -0.48
N ASP A 84 -2.56 -0.52 -1.65
CA ASP A 84 -3.82 -1.21 -1.91
C ASP A 84 -3.82 -1.83 -3.32
N LYS A 85 -4.94 -2.46 -3.71
CA LYS A 85 -5.20 -2.88 -5.08
C LYS A 85 -5.31 -1.69 -6.03
N THR A 86 -5.10 -1.95 -7.33
CA THR A 86 -5.26 -0.92 -8.38
C THR A 86 -6.63 -0.23 -8.35
N ALA A 87 -7.70 -0.94 -7.98
CA ALA A 87 -9.03 -0.35 -7.81
C ALA A 87 -9.06 0.80 -6.81
N TYR A 88 -8.29 0.71 -5.72
CA TYR A 88 -8.17 1.75 -4.71
C TYR A 88 -7.10 2.78 -5.05
N ALA A 89 -5.90 2.31 -5.35
CA ALA A 89 -4.75 3.19 -5.48
C ALA A 89 -4.70 3.96 -6.80
N LEU A 90 -5.33 3.42 -7.87
CA LEU A 90 -5.34 4.01 -9.22
C LEU A 90 -6.76 4.20 -9.79
N GLY A 91 -7.78 3.66 -9.14
CA GLY A 91 -9.15 3.74 -9.62
C GLY A 91 -9.48 2.87 -10.83
N VAL A 92 -8.72 1.78 -11.03
CA VAL A 92 -8.92 0.86 -12.14
C VAL A 92 -8.89 -0.59 -11.69
N GLU A 93 -9.74 -1.42 -12.27
CA GLU A 93 -9.77 -2.87 -12.08
C GLU A 93 -9.85 -3.59 -13.43
N ALA A 94 -9.47 -4.86 -13.48
CA ALA A 94 -9.54 -5.65 -14.69
C ALA A 94 -10.99 -5.75 -15.20
N ASN A 95 -11.16 -5.56 -16.51
CA ASN A 95 -12.47 -5.73 -17.13
C ASN A 95 -12.86 -7.21 -17.10
N LYS A 96 -13.94 -7.53 -16.39
CA LYS A 96 -14.45 -8.91 -16.20
C LYS A 96 -15.19 -9.42 -17.43
N ASN A 97 -15.63 -8.54 -18.32
CA ASN A 97 -16.23 -8.90 -19.59
C ASN A 97 -15.12 -9.28 -20.60
N LYS A 98 -14.91 -10.57 -20.82
CA LYS A 98 -13.85 -11.10 -21.69
C LYS A 98 -13.91 -10.60 -23.15
N ALA A 99 -15.09 -10.26 -23.64
CA ALA A 99 -15.25 -9.74 -25.01
C ALA A 99 -14.73 -8.31 -25.10
N GLU A 100 -15.10 -7.47 -24.15
CA GLU A 100 -14.69 -6.06 -24.07
C GLU A 100 -13.25 -5.90 -23.59
N ALA A 101 -12.72 -6.81 -22.76
CA ALA A 101 -11.36 -6.75 -22.23
C ALA A 101 -10.27 -6.79 -23.31
N LYS A 102 -10.59 -7.23 -24.53
CA LYS A 102 -9.65 -7.20 -25.67
C LYS A 102 -9.41 -5.79 -26.18
N GLU A 103 -10.43 -4.94 -26.16
CA GLU A 103 -10.37 -3.55 -26.60
C GLU A 103 -10.15 -2.58 -25.43
N ASN A 104 -10.75 -2.88 -24.29
CA ASN A 104 -10.63 -2.10 -23.06
C ASN A 104 -10.30 -3.00 -21.87
N PRO A 105 -9.02 -3.19 -21.53
CA PRO A 105 -8.59 -4.16 -20.52
C PRO A 105 -9.00 -3.81 -19.09
N PHE A 106 -9.40 -2.58 -18.81
CA PHE A 106 -9.77 -2.14 -17.48
C PHE A 106 -11.10 -1.38 -17.45
N THR A 107 -11.69 -1.32 -16.26
CA THR A 107 -12.86 -0.50 -15.95
C THR A 107 -12.52 0.46 -14.82
N SER A 108 -13.19 1.63 -14.78
CA SER A 108 -13.02 2.60 -13.71
C SER A 108 -13.66 2.12 -12.40
N SER A 109 -12.98 2.35 -11.28
CA SER A 109 -13.42 2.09 -9.92
C SER A 109 -13.35 3.37 -9.08
N GLU A 110 -14.07 4.40 -9.50
CA GLU A 110 -13.99 5.77 -8.96
C GLU A 110 -14.26 5.82 -7.45
N LYS A 111 -15.33 5.17 -6.99
CA LYS A 111 -15.72 5.20 -5.57
C LYS A 111 -14.64 4.67 -4.62
N THR A 112 -13.93 3.62 -5.01
CA THR A 112 -12.83 3.06 -4.21
C THR A 112 -11.61 3.96 -4.24
N PHE A 113 -11.32 4.56 -5.41
CA PHE A 113 -10.23 5.53 -5.54
C PHE A 113 -10.50 6.81 -4.75
N ASP A 114 -11.71 7.36 -4.81
CA ASP A 114 -12.07 8.55 -4.05
C ASP A 114 -11.96 8.31 -2.55
N ALA A 115 -12.38 7.13 -2.07
CA ALA A 115 -12.20 6.76 -0.67
C ALA A 115 -10.72 6.66 -0.29
N PHE A 116 -9.88 6.03 -1.12
CA PHE A 116 -8.44 5.93 -0.90
C PHE A 116 -7.78 7.32 -0.91
N LYS A 117 -8.11 8.13 -1.89
CA LYS A 117 -7.63 9.51 -2.02
C LYS A 117 -7.99 10.35 -0.81
N GLN A 118 -9.28 10.38 -0.44
CA GLN A 118 -9.74 11.19 0.68
C GLN A 118 -9.08 10.76 2.00
N TYR A 119 -9.07 9.46 2.29
CA TYR A 119 -8.42 8.90 3.48
C TYR A 119 -6.97 9.35 3.62
N HIS A 120 -6.18 9.27 2.55
CA HIS A 120 -4.79 9.68 2.59
C HIS A 120 -4.62 11.19 2.66
N LEU A 121 -5.43 11.98 1.95
CA LEU A 121 -5.35 13.43 2.02
C LEU A 121 -5.64 13.93 3.44
N ASP A 122 -6.64 13.36 4.12
CA ASP A 122 -6.99 13.74 5.50
C ASP A 122 -5.86 13.41 6.48
N LEU A 123 -5.21 12.25 6.33
CA LEU A 123 -4.14 11.84 7.24
C LEU A 123 -2.80 12.53 6.96
N LEU A 124 -2.47 12.79 5.69
CA LEU A 124 -1.12 13.17 5.28
C LEU A 124 -0.94 14.68 5.06
N GLN A 125 -2.02 15.47 5.00
CA GLN A 125 -1.97 16.90 4.62
C GLN A 125 -1.05 17.74 5.49
N ASN A 126 -0.88 17.38 6.77
CA ASN A 126 -0.07 18.12 7.74
C ASN A 126 1.35 17.52 7.91
N SER A 127 1.75 16.56 7.09
CA SER A 127 3.08 15.97 7.16
C SER A 127 4.08 16.78 6.35
N ASP A 128 5.26 17.05 6.92
CA ASP A 128 6.39 17.67 6.21
C ASP A 128 7.29 16.66 5.49
N ASP A 129 6.97 15.35 5.57
CA ASP A 129 7.76 14.31 4.92
C ASP A 129 7.60 14.35 3.39
N GLU A 130 8.71 14.42 2.68
CA GLU A 130 8.74 14.52 1.20
C GLU A 130 7.97 13.38 0.50
N GLY A 131 8.09 12.13 1.00
CA GLY A 131 7.44 10.97 0.40
C GLY A 131 5.93 11.01 0.60
N LEU A 132 5.46 11.37 1.79
CA LEU A 132 4.04 11.51 2.09
C LEU A 132 3.43 12.68 1.30
N GLN A 133 4.15 13.80 1.18
CA GLN A 133 3.73 14.93 0.36
C GLN A 133 3.71 14.59 -1.15
N ALA A 134 4.67 13.81 -1.65
CA ALA A 134 4.67 13.32 -3.03
C ALA A 134 3.42 12.47 -3.30
N LEU A 135 3.06 11.56 -2.38
CA LEU A 135 1.83 10.78 -2.50
C LEU A 135 0.57 11.66 -2.49
N CYS A 136 0.50 12.65 -1.61
CA CYS A 136 -0.61 13.61 -1.60
C CYS A 136 -0.77 14.33 -2.96
N ARG A 137 0.35 14.79 -3.53
CA ARG A 137 0.34 15.46 -4.85
C ARG A 137 -0.09 14.50 -5.96
N PHE A 138 0.42 13.28 -5.94
CA PHE A 138 0.01 12.22 -6.87
C PHE A 138 -1.50 12.00 -6.80
N LEU A 139 -2.06 11.74 -5.62
CA LEU A 139 -3.49 11.49 -5.44
C LEU A 139 -4.38 12.67 -5.84
N LYS A 140 -3.92 13.90 -5.64
CA LYS A 140 -4.65 15.11 -6.09
C LYS A 140 -4.75 15.20 -7.62
N ASN A 141 -3.67 14.82 -8.32
CA ASN A 141 -3.52 15.01 -9.76
C ASN A 141 -3.89 13.78 -10.59
N TRP A 142 -3.86 12.58 -9.98
CA TRP A 142 -4.16 11.32 -10.65
C TRP A 142 -5.65 11.19 -10.97
N GLN A 143 -5.93 10.66 -12.15
CA GLN A 143 -7.25 10.25 -12.60
C GLN A 143 -7.18 8.82 -13.16
N PRO A 144 -8.24 7.99 -13.04
CA PRO A 144 -8.24 6.61 -13.54
C PRO A 144 -7.86 6.50 -15.04
N ALA A 145 -8.26 7.50 -15.85
CA ALA A 145 -7.91 7.57 -17.28
C ALA A 145 -6.39 7.63 -17.54
N HIS A 146 -5.61 8.12 -16.58
CA HIS A 146 -4.14 8.17 -16.71
C HIS A 146 -3.52 6.77 -16.77
N PHE A 147 -4.22 5.71 -16.33
CA PHE A 147 -3.73 4.35 -16.47
C PHE A 147 -3.36 4.00 -17.91
N ALA A 148 -4.20 4.39 -18.87
CA ALA A 148 -3.93 4.18 -20.29
C ALA A 148 -2.89 5.17 -20.86
N THR A 149 -2.97 6.44 -20.48
CA THR A 149 -2.08 7.49 -21.04
C THR A 149 -0.64 7.37 -20.54
N GLU A 150 -0.43 6.85 -19.33
CA GLU A 150 0.90 6.54 -18.76
C GLU A 150 1.41 5.16 -19.21
N ASN A 151 0.70 4.46 -20.11
CA ASN A 151 1.06 3.15 -20.64
C ASN A 151 1.39 2.11 -19.55
N LEU A 152 0.60 2.10 -18.46
CA LEU A 152 0.79 1.13 -17.40
C LEU A 152 0.42 -0.29 -17.86
N PRO A 153 1.19 -1.32 -17.48
CA PRO A 153 0.96 -2.68 -17.99
C PRO A 153 -0.35 -3.27 -17.47
N ALA A 154 -1.10 -3.95 -18.34
CA ALA A 154 -2.37 -4.57 -17.98
C ALA A 154 -2.22 -5.67 -16.92
N GLU A 155 -1.04 -6.31 -16.83
CA GLU A 155 -0.69 -7.30 -15.81
C GLU A 155 -0.69 -6.73 -14.39
N MET A 156 -0.70 -5.41 -14.26
CA MET A 156 -0.78 -4.69 -13.00
C MET A 156 -2.21 -4.67 -12.43
N LEU A 157 -3.22 -4.85 -13.27
CA LEU A 157 -4.63 -4.79 -12.86
C LEU A 157 -4.93 -5.83 -11.77
N ASP A 158 -5.72 -5.42 -10.79
CA ASP A 158 -6.10 -6.18 -9.58
C ASP A 158 -4.93 -6.57 -8.65
N ALA A 159 -3.67 -6.21 -9.00
CA ALA A 159 -2.54 -6.41 -8.11
C ALA A 159 -2.53 -5.41 -6.95
N ASN A 160 -1.93 -5.81 -5.84
CA ASN A 160 -1.57 -4.88 -4.76
C ASN A 160 -0.37 -4.05 -5.20
N ILE A 161 -0.44 -2.76 -4.96
CA ILE A 161 0.62 -1.79 -5.23
C ILE A 161 1.03 -1.03 -3.97
N ALA A 162 2.33 -0.74 -3.87
CA ALA A 162 2.91 0.16 -2.90
C ALA A 162 3.57 1.35 -3.62
N PHE A 163 3.95 2.37 -2.86
CA PHE A 163 4.54 3.58 -3.39
C PHE A 163 5.98 3.76 -2.91
N SER A 164 6.83 4.30 -3.78
CA SER A 164 8.21 4.66 -3.48
C SER A 164 8.51 6.08 -3.97
N LEU A 165 9.40 6.77 -3.27
CA LEU A 165 9.98 8.01 -3.75
C LEU A 165 11.21 7.67 -4.63
N GLU A 166 11.41 8.42 -5.72
CA GLU A 166 12.53 8.19 -6.63
C GLU A 166 13.88 8.55 -5.96
N LYS A 167 13.93 9.71 -5.31
CA LYS A 167 15.17 10.23 -4.70
C LYS A 167 14.90 10.90 -3.34
N PRO A 168 15.45 10.37 -2.24
CA PRO A 168 16.14 9.08 -2.15
C PRO A 168 15.18 7.92 -2.37
N THR A 169 15.62 6.88 -3.07
CA THR A 169 14.79 5.69 -3.34
C THR A 169 14.40 5.02 -2.03
N ALA A 170 13.15 5.16 -1.66
CA ALA A 170 12.60 4.60 -0.42
C ALA A 170 11.11 4.34 -0.53
N LEU A 171 10.68 3.17 -0.06
CA LEU A 171 9.26 2.85 0.08
C LEU A 171 8.60 3.83 1.05
N ILE A 172 7.50 4.45 0.63
CA ILE A 172 6.84 5.52 1.41
C ILE A 172 6.36 5.01 2.77
N HIS A 173 5.79 3.81 2.83
CA HIS A 173 5.32 3.22 4.09
C HIS A 173 6.46 2.83 5.07
N LYS A 174 7.72 2.77 4.63
CA LYS A 174 8.89 2.50 5.48
C LYS A 174 9.54 3.76 6.04
N ARG A 175 9.08 4.94 5.65
CA ARG A 175 9.60 6.21 6.16
C ARG A 175 9.15 6.43 7.61
N GLU A 176 9.99 7.03 8.41
CA GLU A 176 9.75 7.24 9.85
C GLU A 176 8.43 7.99 10.12
N ALA A 177 8.17 9.05 9.34
CA ALA A 177 6.92 9.80 9.43
C ALA A 177 5.68 8.93 9.15
N ALA A 178 5.75 8.05 8.14
CA ALA A 178 4.66 7.12 7.81
C ALA A 178 4.42 6.11 8.94
N GLN A 179 5.49 5.56 9.50
CA GLN A 179 5.40 4.62 10.63
C GLN A 179 4.83 5.27 11.88
N SER A 180 5.22 6.52 12.16
CA SER A 180 4.70 7.31 13.29
C SER A 180 3.21 7.60 13.15
N LEU A 181 2.76 7.99 11.95
CA LEU A 181 1.33 8.20 11.66
C LEU A 181 0.54 6.91 11.83
N TRP A 182 1.05 5.79 11.28
CA TRP A 182 0.40 4.49 11.41
C TRP A 182 0.25 4.05 12.87
N ALA A 183 1.31 4.21 13.67
CA ALA A 183 1.26 3.93 15.10
C ALA A 183 0.22 4.80 15.84
N GLY A 184 0.00 6.03 15.40
CA GLY A 184 -1.06 6.91 15.90
C GLY A 184 -2.45 6.39 15.55
N CYS A 185 -2.67 5.95 14.31
CA CYS A 185 -3.95 5.36 13.86
C CYS A 185 -4.30 4.11 14.68
N LEU A 186 -3.34 3.20 14.89
CA LEU A 186 -3.56 1.98 15.67
C LEU A 186 -3.97 2.26 17.13
N LYS A 187 -3.37 3.27 17.77
CA LYS A 187 -3.75 3.66 19.15
C LYS A 187 -5.16 4.23 19.21
N SER A 188 -5.56 4.98 18.19
CA SER A 188 -6.92 5.55 18.12
C SER A 188 -7.98 4.46 17.97
N ASP A 189 -7.71 3.45 17.15
CA ASP A 189 -8.61 2.30 16.94
C ASP A 189 -8.77 1.48 18.23
N GLU A 190 -7.67 1.20 18.94
CA GLU A 190 -7.71 0.48 20.22
C GLU A 190 -8.50 1.26 21.30
N ALA A 191 -8.37 2.58 21.34
CA ALA A 191 -9.12 3.43 22.26
C ALA A 191 -10.63 3.39 21.98
N LEU A 192 -11.04 3.30 20.70
CA LEU A 192 -12.44 3.18 20.31
C LEU A 192 -13.01 1.80 20.61
N GLU A 193 -12.24 0.70 20.39
CA GLU A 193 -12.65 -0.67 20.69
C GLU A 193 -12.74 -0.93 22.22
N GLY A 194 -11.92 -0.26 23.03
CA GLY A 194 -11.92 -0.38 24.49
C GLY A 194 -13.06 0.36 25.18
N CYS A 195 -13.80 1.23 24.47
CA CYS A 195 -14.96 1.98 24.99
C CYS A 195 -16.31 1.36 24.60
N ALA A 196 -16.34 0.24 23.88
CA ALA A 196 -17.54 -0.48 23.46
C ALA A 196 -17.75 -1.75 24.28
#